data_481517fe766c9ccc16c83ea969dd5280
#
_entry.id   481517fe766c9ccc16c83ea969dd5280
#
_cell.length_a   1.000
_cell.length_b   1.000
_cell.length_c   1.000
_cell.angle_alpha   90.00
_cell.angle_beta   90.00
_cell.angle_gamma   90.00
#
_symmetry.space_group_name_H-M   'P 1'
#
loop_
_entity.id
_entity.type
_entity.pdbx_description
1 polymer ?
#
loop_
_entity_poly.entity_id
_entity_poly.type
_entity_poly.pdbx_seq_one_letter_code
_entity_poly.pdbx_strand_id
1 'polypeptide(L)'
;MSEAAFSSSSILSQATAQALEFPSLLAVVARFAASDLGRERVLGSRPFEEEGPLRARRTLFEETSRLVGERALVPDFDVPLGDLLTRITTGRPPVEGGDLVRLADLGKATRTAAARIRGAVPPCSALDALARGLPGVDPLLKKIERTLDRRGEVREDASPRLAALRRQIRTVREQIYRDLGDFVSGHKDELSEETIPMRGGRLVLVLQAGSKGRTSGLVHGRSATGKS
;
A
#
# COMPACT_ATOMS: atom_id res chain seq x y z
N MET A 1 7.01 -2.33 25.84
CA MET A 1 6.92 -3.37 26.87
C MET A 1 5.70 -3.04 27.70
N SER A 2 4.54 -3.61 27.35
CA SER A 2 3.32 -3.42 28.14
C SER A 2 3.18 -4.63 29.07
N GLU A 3 3.48 -4.45 30.36
CA GLU A 3 3.07 -5.36 31.40
C GLU A 3 1.55 -5.33 31.49
N ALA A 4 0.91 -6.20 30.70
CA ALA A 4 -0.52 -6.42 30.80
C ALA A 4 -0.79 -7.07 32.18
N ALA A 5 -1.17 -6.25 33.13
CA ALA A 5 -1.47 -6.63 34.51
C ALA A 5 -2.47 -7.80 34.53
N PHE A 6 -2.02 -8.93 34.99
CA PHE A 6 -2.92 -10.03 35.40
C PHE A 6 -3.72 -9.53 36.60
N SER A 7 -5.03 -9.38 36.43
CA SER A 7 -5.92 -9.03 37.52
C SER A 7 -5.92 -10.15 38.56
N SER A 8 -6.04 -9.79 39.86
CA SER A 8 -6.09 -10.74 40.98
C SER A 8 -7.30 -11.70 41.00
N SER A 9 -8.23 -11.54 40.05
CA SER A 9 -9.40 -12.43 39.85
C SER A 9 -9.30 -13.37 38.65
N SER A 10 -8.14 -13.45 37.99
CA SER A 10 -7.95 -14.38 36.83
C SER A 10 -7.68 -15.80 37.33
N ILE A 11 -8.30 -16.80 36.67
CA ILE A 11 -8.05 -18.25 36.91
C ILE A 11 -6.55 -18.57 36.80
N LEU A 12 -5.80 -17.82 36.00
CA LEU A 12 -4.38 -18.00 35.80
C LEU A 12 -3.60 -16.85 36.42
N SER A 13 -2.93 -17.13 37.58
CA SER A 13 -1.99 -16.16 38.13
C SER A 13 -0.75 -15.99 37.24
N GLN A 14 -0.04 -14.87 37.40
CA GLN A 14 1.19 -14.64 36.63
C GLN A 14 2.25 -15.71 36.91
N ALA A 15 2.41 -16.13 38.18
CA ALA A 15 3.34 -17.20 38.55
C ALA A 15 2.96 -18.54 37.91
N THR A 16 1.67 -18.88 37.89
CA THR A 16 1.18 -20.09 37.24
C THR A 16 1.36 -20.03 35.74
N ALA A 17 1.10 -18.87 35.12
CA ALA A 17 1.32 -18.69 33.68
C ALA A 17 2.79 -18.89 33.29
N GLN A 18 3.71 -18.38 34.13
CA GLN A 18 5.16 -18.58 33.91
C GLN A 18 5.56 -20.04 34.10
N ALA A 19 5.09 -20.67 35.17
CA ALA A 19 5.37 -22.09 35.45
C ALA A 19 4.88 -23.04 34.33
N LEU A 20 3.76 -22.69 33.69
CA LEU A 20 3.19 -23.40 32.56
C LEU A 20 3.77 -22.98 31.20
N GLU A 21 4.75 -22.08 31.17
CA GLU A 21 5.31 -21.49 29.94
C GLU A 21 4.27 -20.90 28.98
N PHE A 22 3.12 -20.45 29.51
CA PHE A 22 1.99 -19.97 28.71
C PHE A 22 2.36 -18.82 27.79
N PRO A 23 3.18 -17.82 28.18
CA PRO A 23 3.64 -16.77 27.27
C PRO A 23 4.47 -17.32 26.12
N SER A 24 5.32 -18.31 26.36
CA SER A 24 6.14 -18.98 25.33
C SER A 24 5.27 -19.73 24.32
N LEU A 25 4.23 -20.42 24.80
CA LEU A 25 3.24 -21.08 23.96
C LEU A 25 2.51 -20.05 23.06
N LEU A 26 2.04 -18.94 23.63
CA LEU A 26 1.41 -17.87 22.85
C LEU A 26 2.37 -17.27 21.79
N ALA A 27 3.63 -17.11 22.14
CA ALA A 27 4.63 -16.61 21.19
C ALA A 27 4.83 -17.57 20.00
N VAL A 28 4.82 -18.88 20.24
CA VAL A 28 4.87 -19.89 19.17
C VAL A 28 3.62 -19.82 18.29
N VAL A 29 2.44 -19.79 18.89
CA VAL A 29 1.17 -19.70 18.13
C VAL A 29 1.07 -18.40 17.35
N ALA A 30 1.53 -17.29 17.91
CA ALA A 30 1.52 -15.98 17.26
C ALA A 30 2.36 -15.92 15.97
N ARG A 31 3.32 -16.82 15.78
CA ARG A 31 4.11 -16.93 14.54
C ARG A 31 3.28 -17.38 13.33
N PHE A 32 2.13 -18.01 13.57
CA PHE A 32 1.21 -18.45 12.52
C PHE A 32 0.12 -17.41 12.20
N ALA A 33 0.13 -16.27 12.88
CA ALA A 33 -0.83 -15.19 12.59
C ALA A 33 -0.51 -14.52 11.24
N ALA A 34 -1.51 -14.38 10.38
CA ALA A 34 -1.41 -13.79 9.05
C ALA A 34 -1.27 -12.25 9.07
N SER A 35 -1.26 -11.61 10.24
CA SER A 35 -1.13 -10.16 10.39
C SER A 35 -0.58 -9.78 11.77
N ASP A 36 -0.03 -8.56 11.90
CA ASP A 36 0.41 -7.97 13.16
C ASP A 36 -0.73 -7.88 14.19
N LEU A 37 -1.91 -7.42 13.78
CA LEU A 37 -3.11 -7.38 14.63
C LEU A 37 -3.54 -8.76 15.11
N GLY A 38 -3.46 -9.77 14.24
CA GLY A 38 -3.71 -11.16 14.61
C GLY A 38 -2.70 -11.67 15.61
N ARG A 39 -1.42 -11.33 15.41
CA ARG A 39 -0.33 -11.66 16.33
C ARG A 39 -0.53 -11.04 17.70
N GLU A 40 -0.83 -9.75 17.75
CA GLU A 40 -1.13 -9.05 19.01
C GLU A 40 -2.32 -9.68 19.73
N ARG A 41 -3.36 -10.04 19.01
CA ARG A 41 -4.53 -10.70 19.58
C ARG A 41 -4.21 -12.08 20.17
N VAL A 42 -3.34 -12.85 19.52
CA VAL A 42 -2.87 -14.14 20.08
C VAL A 42 -2.04 -13.91 21.33
N LEU A 43 -1.06 -12.99 21.28
CA LEU A 43 -0.21 -12.67 22.44
C LEU A 43 -1.00 -12.11 23.63
N GLY A 44 -2.09 -11.38 23.38
CA GLY A 44 -3.02 -10.89 24.39
C GLY A 44 -4.07 -11.90 24.85
N SER A 45 -4.03 -13.14 24.36
CA SER A 45 -5.02 -14.16 24.72
C SER A 45 -4.88 -14.58 26.16
N ARG A 46 -6.03 -14.84 26.81
CA ARG A 46 -6.14 -15.31 28.18
C ARG A 46 -7.03 -16.54 28.25
N PRO A 47 -6.88 -17.40 29.25
CA PRO A 47 -7.82 -18.48 29.48
C PRO A 47 -9.24 -17.95 29.66
N PHE A 48 -10.22 -18.70 29.19
CA PHE A 48 -11.62 -18.40 29.41
C PHE A 48 -12.04 -18.81 30.82
N GLU A 49 -12.77 -17.94 31.50
CA GLU A 49 -13.29 -18.16 32.84
C GLU A 49 -14.71 -18.75 32.79
N GLU A 50 -15.40 -18.55 31.67
CA GLU A 50 -16.77 -19.00 31.46
C GLU A 50 -16.85 -19.99 30.30
N GLU A 51 -17.76 -20.95 30.45
CA GLU A 51 -17.96 -22.04 29.47
C GLU A 51 -18.54 -21.50 28.14
N GLY A 52 -19.44 -20.53 28.19
CA GLY A 52 -20.09 -19.98 27.00
C GLY A 52 -19.11 -19.42 25.97
N PRO A 53 -18.26 -18.45 26.33
CA PRO A 53 -17.21 -17.93 25.46
C PRO A 53 -16.22 -18.99 24.98
N LEU A 54 -15.88 -19.96 25.85
CA LEU A 54 -15.01 -21.09 25.49
C LEU A 54 -15.64 -21.94 24.38
N ARG A 55 -16.89 -22.31 24.54
CA ARG A 55 -17.64 -23.10 23.52
C ARG A 55 -17.73 -22.35 22.20
N ALA A 56 -18.07 -21.06 22.22
CA ALA A 56 -18.12 -20.24 21.02
C ALA A 56 -16.77 -20.19 20.28
N ARG A 57 -15.68 -20.04 21.03
CA ARG A 57 -14.33 -20.03 20.45
C ARG A 57 -13.95 -21.39 19.89
N ARG A 58 -14.31 -22.46 20.57
CA ARG A 58 -14.07 -23.83 20.11
C ARG A 58 -14.80 -24.11 18.79
N THR A 59 -16.08 -23.74 18.67
CA THR A 59 -16.84 -23.85 17.42
C THR A 59 -16.16 -23.10 16.27
N LEU A 60 -15.74 -21.84 16.50
CA LEU A 60 -14.99 -21.07 15.50
C LEU A 60 -13.69 -21.76 15.10
N PHE A 61 -12.95 -22.32 16.04
CA PHE A 61 -11.73 -23.07 15.76
C PHE A 61 -11.99 -24.31 14.92
N GLU A 62 -13.00 -25.12 15.27
CA GLU A 62 -13.38 -26.32 14.55
C GLU A 62 -13.84 -26.01 13.12
N GLU A 63 -14.68 -24.98 12.92
CA GLU A 63 -15.11 -24.52 11.61
C GLU A 63 -13.93 -23.98 10.79
N THR A 64 -13.04 -23.20 11.41
CA THR A 64 -11.84 -22.67 10.75
C THR A 64 -10.90 -23.78 10.32
N SER A 65 -10.61 -24.72 11.21
CA SER A 65 -9.71 -25.87 10.94
C SER A 65 -10.21 -26.70 9.77
N ARG A 66 -11.52 -26.91 9.68
CA ARG A 66 -12.17 -27.62 8.57
C ARG A 66 -12.03 -26.86 7.24
N LEU A 67 -12.20 -25.52 7.28
CA LEU A 67 -12.15 -24.67 6.08
C LEU A 67 -10.75 -24.43 5.57
N VAL A 68 -9.78 -24.31 6.47
CA VAL A 68 -8.39 -24.01 6.10
C VAL A 68 -7.80 -25.17 5.31
N GLY A 69 -7.99 -26.44 5.75
CA GLY A 69 -7.44 -27.61 5.05
C GLY A 69 -6.00 -27.36 4.58
N GLU A 70 -5.77 -27.50 3.28
CA GLU A 70 -4.47 -27.24 2.65
C GLU A 70 -4.22 -25.78 2.24
N ARG A 71 -5.23 -24.90 2.32
CA ARG A 71 -5.12 -23.49 1.89
C ARG A 71 -5.57 -22.56 2.99
N ALA A 72 -4.72 -21.58 3.31
CA ALA A 72 -5.06 -20.50 4.23
C ALA A 72 -6.39 -19.83 3.84
N LEU A 73 -7.19 -19.48 4.83
CA LEU A 73 -8.47 -18.78 4.63
C LEU A 73 -8.22 -17.34 4.17
N VAL A 74 -7.18 -16.73 4.71
CA VAL A 74 -6.72 -15.37 4.40
C VAL A 74 -5.23 -15.45 4.08
N PRO A 75 -4.73 -14.78 3.04
CA PRO A 75 -3.29 -14.72 2.77
C PRO A 75 -2.56 -13.97 3.89
N ASP A 76 -1.27 -14.23 4.03
CA ASP A 76 -0.41 -13.47 4.90
C ASP A 76 -0.32 -12.01 4.41
N PHE A 77 -0.39 -11.08 5.35
CA PHE A 77 -0.16 -9.67 5.10
C PHE A 77 1.19 -9.27 5.69
N ASP A 78 2.18 -9.07 4.83
CA ASP A 78 3.52 -8.64 5.20
C ASP A 78 3.61 -7.12 5.51
N VAL A 79 2.50 -6.54 5.94
CA VAL A 79 2.38 -5.12 6.24
C VAL A 79 1.79 -4.95 7.64
N PRO A 80 2.33 -4.02 8.46
CA PRO A 80 1.75 -3.69 9.74
C PRO A 80 0.37 -3.02 9.54
N LEU A 81 -0.69 -3.84 9.59
CA LEU A 81 -2.07 -3.38 9.42
C LEU A 81 -2.50 -2.40 10.52
N GLY A 82 -1.98 -2.59 11.75
CA GLY A 82 -2.24 -1.70 12.87
C GLY A 82 -1.77 -0.27 12.60
N ASP A 83 -0.54 -0.12 12.10
CA ASP A 83 0.00 1.18 11.70
C ASP A 83 -0.80 1.78 10.52
N LEU A 84 -1.10 0.98 9.50
CA LEU A 84 -1.90 1.42 8.36
C LEU A 84 -3.29 1.93 8.80
N LEU A 85 -3.99 1.19 9.64
CA LEU A 85 -5.30 1.59 10.16
C LEU A 85 -5.20 2.86 11.00
N THR A 86 -4.16 2.98 11.84
CA THR A 86 -3.92 4.19 12.64
C THR A 86 -3.71 5.41 11.73
N ARG A 87 -2.90 5.30 10.68
CA ARG A 87 -2.68 6.38 9.70
C ARG A 87 -3.96 6.77 8.97
N ILE A 88 -4.76 5.80 8.55
CA ILE A 88 -6.05 6.05 7.87
C ILE A 88 -7.02 6.77 8.80
N THR A 89 -7.13 6.34 10.06
CA THR A 89 -8.10 6.92 11.00
C THR A 89 -7.69 8.28 11.54
N THR A 90 -6.40 8.51 11.73
CA THR A 90 -5.87 9.78 12.26
C THR A 90 -5.49 10.78 11.18
N GLY A 91 -5.27 10.32 9.94
CA GLY A 91 -4.73 11.12 8.84
C GLY A 91 -3.29 11.60 9.03
N ARG A 92 -2.55 10.99 9.99
CA ARG A 92 -1.16 11.38 10.33
C ARG A 92 -0.28 10.15 10.55
N PRO A 93 0.85 10.04 9.84
CA PRO A 93 1.25 10.80 8.64
C PRO A 93 0.25 10.60 7.48
N PRO A 94 0.32 11.42 6.39
CA PRO A 94 -0.64 11.33 5.29
C PRO A 94 -0.65 9.91 4.69
N VAL A 95 -1.85 9.48 4.29
CA VAL A 95 -2.06 8.20 3.62
C VAL A 95 -1.60 8.30 2.17
N GLU A 96 -0.73 7.41 1.76
CA GLU A 96 -0.20 7.36 0.40
C GLU A 96 -1.00 6.40 -0.49
N GLY A 97 -0.80 6.50 -1.81
CA GLY A 97 -1.48 5.61 -2.75
C GLY A 97 -1.15 4.13 -2.53
N GLY A 98 0.08 3.81 -2.12
CA GLY A 98 0.48 2.46 -1.74
C GLY A 98 -0.31 1.89 -0.56
N ASP A 99 -0.65 2.73 0.42
CA ASP A 99 -1.47 2.34 1.56
C ASP A 99 -2.90 2.00 1.14
N LEU A 100 -3.45 2.77 0.20
CA LEU A 100 -4.79 2.51 -0.35
C LEU A 100 -4.82 1.20 -1.15
N VAL A 101 -3.77 0.87 -1.88
CA VAL A 101 -3.64 -0.41 -2.58
C VAL A 101 -3.61 -1.57 -1.58
N ARG A 102 -2.83 -1.46 -0.50
CA ARG A 102 -2.79 -2.47 0.58
C ARG A 102 -4.15 -2.65 1.25
N LEU A 103 -4.87 -1.56 1.50
CA LEU A 103 -6.24 -1.62 2.02
C LEU A 103 -7.19 -2.32 1.03
N ALA A 104 -7.03 -2.07 -0.26
CA ALA A 104 -7.81 -2.76 -1.28
C ALA A 104 -7.52 -4.26 -1.32
N ASP A 105 -6.26 -4.67 -1.17
CA ASP A 105 -5.88 -6.08 -1.13
C ASP A 105 -6.42 -6.78 0.12
N LEU A 106 -6.40 -6.12 1.29
CA LEU A 106 -7.08 -6.61 2.50
C LEU A 106 -8.59 -6.79 2.26
N GLY A 107 -9.24 -5.80 1.65
CA GLY A 107 -10.67 -5.89 1.33
C GLY A 107 -11.01 -7.04 0.38
N LYS A 108 -10.17 -7.29 -0.63
CA LYS A 108 -10.31 -8.44 -1.55
C LYS A 108 -10.15 -9.78 -0.81
N ALA A 109 -9.13 -9.89 0.03
CA ALA A 109 -8.86 -11.08 0.82
C ALA A 109 -10.04 -11.38 1.75
N THR A 110 -10.54 -10.37 2.44
CA THR A 110 -11.72 -10.49 3.33
C THR A 110 -12.96 -10.93 2.55
N ARG A 111 -13.22 -10.36 1.37
CA ARG A 111 -14.31 -10.77 0.49
C ARG A 111 -14.18 -12.22 0.02
N THR A 112 -12.97 -12.64 -0.36
CA THR A 112 -12.69 -14.02 -0.79
C THR A 112 -12.90 -14.99 0.37
N ALA A 113 -12.43 -14.65 1.57
CA ALA A 113 -12.67 -15.44 2.78
C ALA A 113 -14.16 -15.57 3.08
N ALA A 114 -14.90 -14.46 3.05
CA ALA A 114 -16.35 -14.47 3.26
C ALA A 114 -17.10 -15.33 2.22
N ALA A 115 -16.67 -15.31 0.97
CA ALA A 115 -17.25 -16.18 -0.07
C ALA A 115 -16.98 -17.67 0.20
N ARG A 116 -15.76 -18.02 0.61
CA ARG A 116 -15.40 -19.40 1.00
C ARG A 116 -16.23 -19.88 2.19
N ILE A 117 -16.40 -19.03 3.21
CA ILE A 117 -17.21 -19.35 4.40
C ILE A 117 -18.64 -19.67 3.99
N ARG A 118 -19.25 -18.81 3.16
CA ARG A 118 -20.64 -18.99 2.70
C ARG A 118 -20.83 -20.19 1.79
N GLY A 119 -19.82 -20.58 1.04
CA GLY A 119 -19.83 -21.75 0.15
C GLY A 119 -19.44 -23.05 0.85
N ALA A 120 -19.17 -23.03 2.15
CA ALA A 120 -18.70 -24.22 2.89
C ALA A 120 -19.78 -25.29 3.03
N VAL A 121 -19.37 -26.55 2.81
CA VAL A 121 -20.23 -27.73 3.03
C VAL A 121 -19.46 -28.70 3.93
N PRO A 122 -19.99 -29.07 5.11
CA PRO A 122 -21.20 -28.52 5.75
C PRO A 122 -21.05 -27.02 6.14
N PRO A 123 -22.16 -26.29 6.35
CA PRO A 123 -22.14 -24.89 6.68
C PRO A 123 -21.29 -24.53 7.92
N CYS A 124 -20.65 -23.37 7.89
CA CYS A 124 -19.85 -22.82 9.00
C CYS A 124 -20.62 -21.65 9.63
N SER A 125 -21.60 -21.92 10.46
CA SER A 125 -22.57 -20.94 10.97
C SER A 125 -21.93 -19.86 11.85
N ALA A 126 -20.96 -20.22 12.68
CA ALA A 126 -20.26 -19.28 13.55
C ALA A 126 -19.34 -18.34 12.75
N LEU A 127 -18.64 -18.87 11.77
CA LEU A 127 -17.82 -18.04 10.84
C LEU A 127 -18.70 -17.18 9.93
N ASP A 128 -19.84 -17.68 9.45
CA ASP A 128 -20.77 -16.92 8.63
C ASP A 128 -21.39 -15.75 9.41
N ALA A 129 -21.67 -15.94 10.69
CA ALA A 129 -22.12 -14.85 11.56
C ALA A 129 -21.08 -13.70 11.63
N LEU A 130 -19.80 -14.04 11.75
CA LEU A 130 -18.70 -13.06 11.68
C LEU A 130 -18.61 -12.40 10.29
N ALA A 131 -18.72 -13.21 9.22
CA ALA A 131 -18.63 -12.71 7.85
C ALA A 131 -19.77 -11.75 7.47
N ARG A 132 -20.97 -11.94 8.03
CA ARG A 132 -22.11 -11.02 7.85
C ARG A 132 -21.87 -9.64 8.49
N GLY A 133 -21.07 -9.58 9.54
CA GLY A 133 -20.70 -8.31 10.18
C GLY A 133 -19.71 -7.46 9.37
N LEU A 134 -19.14 -8.00 8.28
CA LEU A 134 -18.18 -7.27 7.45
C LEU A 134 -18.91 -6.27 6.53
N PRO A 135 -18.48 -5.01 6.49
CA PRO A 135 -19.09 -4.02 5.61
C PRO A 135 -18.83 -4.34 4.13
N GLY A 136 -19.77 -3.95 3.27
CA GLY A 136 -19.59 -4.03 1.82
C GLY A 136 -18.56 -3.00 1.34
N VAL A 137 -17.37 -3.45 0.99
CA VAL A 137 -16.25 -2.59 0.56
C VAL A 137 -16.09 -2.50 -0.97
N ASP A 138 -16.89 -3.22 -1.74
CA ASP A 138 -16.78 -3.31 -3.20
C ASP A 138 -16.74 -1.95 -3.93
N PRO A 139 -17.56 -0.94 -3.59
CA PRO A 139 -17.48 0.36 -4.26
C PRO A 139 -16.14 1.05 -4.03
N LEU A 140 -15.60 0.94 -2.82
CA LEU A 140 -14.28 1.50 -2.47
C LEU A 140 -13.16 0.79 -3.22
N LEU A 141 -13.18 -0.55 -3.24
CA LEU A 141 -12.20 -1.36 -3.96
C LEU A 141 -12.16 -0.99 -5.44
N LYS A 142 -13.30 -0.94 -6.10
CA LYS A 142 -13.43 -0.53 -7.52
C LYS A 142 -12.88 0.87 -7.76
N LYS A 143 -13.13 1.81 -6.84
CA LYS A 143 -12.64 3.18 -6.96
C LYS A 143 -11.11 3.23 -6.84
N ILE A 144 -10.51 2.50 -5.89
CA ILE A 144 -9.05 2.43 -5.74
C ILE A 144 -8.43 1.80 -6.99
N GLU A 145 -8.90 0.64 -7.44
CA GLU A 145 -8.38 -0.06 -8.61
C GLU A 145 -8.48 0.72 -9.92
N ARG A 146 -9.54 1.52 -10.07
CA ARG A 146 -9.70 2.40 -11.22
C ARG A 146 -8.76 3.60 -11.18
N THR A 147 -8.39 4.06 -9.98
CA THR A 147 -7.63 5.29 -9.79
C THR A 147 -6.12 5.03 -9.68
N LEU A 148 -5.73 3.94 -9.01
CA LEU A 148 -4.35 3.62 -8.69
C LEU A 148 -3.88 2.36 -9.41
N ASP A 149 -2.61 2.32 -9.73
CA ASP A 149 -1.93 1.10 -10.16
C ASP A 149 -1.42 0.29 -8.94
N ARG A 150 -0.74 -0.83 -9.19
CA ARG A 150 -0.19 -1.70 -8.14
C ARG A 150 0.91 -1.06 -7.30
N ARG A 151 1.53 0.04 -7.78
CA ARG A 151 2.55 0.80 -7.05
C ARG A 151 1.94 1.91 -6.23
N GLY A 152 0.62 2.15 -6.34
CA GLY A 152 -0.07 3.25 -5.69
C GLY A 152 0.05 4.57 -6.46
N GLU A 153 0.55 4.53 -7.70
CA GLU A 153 0.59 5.71 -8.55
C GLU A 153 -0.74 5.92 -9.27
N VAL A 154 -1.07 7.19 -9.52
CA VAL A 154 -2.31 7.52 -10.23
C VAL A 154 -2.20 7.08 -11.69
N ARG A 155 -3.10 6.18 -12.10
CA ARG A 155 -3.16 5.62 -13.44
C ARG A 155 -3.31 6.70 -14.51
N GLU A 156 -2.77 6.45 -15.69
CA GLU A 156 -2.87 7.37 -16.84
C GLU A 156 -4.33 7.70 -17.20
N ASP A 157 -5.22 6.72 -17.02
CA ASP A 157 -6.63 6.76 -17.37
C ASP A 157 -7.57 6.93 -16.16
N ALA A 158 -7.04 7.31 -14.99
CA ALA A 158 -7.81 7.45 -13.74
C ALA A 158 -9.03 8.38 -13.89
N SER A 159 -8.94 9.40 -14.77
CA SER A 159 -10.09 10.18 -15.22
C SER A 159 -9.94 10.63 -16.67
N PRO A 160 -11.05 10.87 -17.40
CA PRO A 160 -11.01 11.38 -18.78
C PRO A 160 -10.22 12.70 -18.89
N ARG A 161 -10.39 13.59 -17.91
CA ARG A 161 -9.68 14.88 -17.87
C ARG A 161 -8.17 14.71 -17.69
N LEU A 162 -7.75 13.82 -16.79
CA LEU A 162 -6.33 13.52 -16.58
C LEU A 162 -5.69 12.92 -17.82
N ALA A 163 -6.37 11.96 -18.44
CA ALA A 163 -5.92 11.33 -19.69
C ALA A 163 -5.78 12.36 -20.82
N ALA A 164 -6.72 13.33 -20.94
CA ALA A 164 -6.65 14.40 -21.92
C ALA A 164 -5.47 15.34 -21.65
N LEU A 165 -5.29 15.79 -20.40
CA LEU A 165 -4.18 16.65 -20.01
C LEU A 165 -2.81 16.01 -20.25
N ARG A 166 -2.66 14.73 -19.89
CA ARG A 166 -1.42 14.01 -20.13
C ARG A 166 -1.11 13.83 -21.60
N ARG A 167 -2.14 13.61 -22.45
CA ARG A 167 -1.99 13.61 -23.90
C ARG A 167 -1.51 14.97 -24.42
N GLN A 168 -2.14 16.07 -23.96
CA GLN A 168 -1.73 17.42 -24.34
C GLN A 168 -0.28 17.70 -23.97
N ILE A 169 0.13 17.31 -22.73
CA ILE A 169 1.52 17.46 -22.29
C ILE A 169 2.47 16.71 -23.22
N ARG A 170 2.14 15.46 -23.60
CA ARG A 170 2.99 14.71 -24.55
C ARG A 170 3.08 15.39 -25.90
N THR A 171 1.97 15.80 -26.48
CA THR A 171 1.94 16.50 -27.77
C THR A 171 2.77 17.79 -27.75
N VAL A 172 2.61 18.59 -26.67
CA VAL A 172 3.39 19.83 -26.52
C VAL A 172 4.89 19.53 -26.37
N ARG A 173 5.25 18.50 -25.59
CA ARG A 173 6.67 18.08 -25.48
C ARG A 173 7.25 17.64 -26.81
N GLU A 174 6.53 16.82 -27.57
CA GLU A 174 6.95 16.37 -28.89
C GLU A 174 7.11 17.54 -29.87
N GLN A 175 6.25 18.56 -29.77
CA GLN A 175 6.37 19.77 -30.56
C GLN A 175 7.63 20.55 -30.18
N ILE A 176 7.86 20.76 -28.87
CA ILE A 176 9.07 21.46 -28.38
C ILE A 176 10.34 20.74 -28.84
N TYR A 177 10.38 19.40 -28.77
CA TYR A 177 11.55 18.66 -29.24
C TYR A 177 11.76 18.78 -30.76
N ARG A 178 10.69 18.81 -31.55
CA ARG A 178 10.78 19.04 -33.00
C ARG A 178 11.31 20.45 -33.29
N ASP A 179 10.68 21.45 -32.68
CA ASP A 179 11.07 22.88 -32.89
C ASP A 179 12.53 23.11 -32.50
N LEU A 180 12.96 22.51 -31.38
CA LEU A 180 14.38 22.61 -30.96
C LEU A 180 15.30 21.80 -31.88
N GLY A 181 14.88 20.64 -32.41
CA GLY A 181 15.64 19.87 -33.36
C GLY A 181 15.82 20.58 -34.70
N ASP A 182 14.78 21.24 -35.19
CA ASP A 182 14.83 22.09 -36.39
C ASP A 182 15.76 23.28 -36.17
N PHE A 183 15.69 23.91 -34.99
CA PHE A 183 16.58 24.97 -34.62
C PHE A 183 18.06 24.53 -34.59
N VAL A 184 18.35 23.42 -33.92
CA VAL A 184 19.69 22.79 -33.84
C VAL A 184 20.22 22.52 -35.26
N SER A 185 19.39 21.97 -36.12
CA SER A 185 19.77 21.65 -37.50
C SER A 185 20.12 22.87 -38.33
N GLY A 186 19.43 24.01 -38.10
CA GLY A 186 19.65 25.27 -38.80
C GLY A 186 20.77 26.14 -38.24
N HIS A 187 21.24 25.90 -37.01
CA HIS A 187 22.18 26.75 -36.28
C HIS A 187 23.39 25.98 -35.72
N LYS A 188 23.84 24.95 -36.40
CA LYS A 188 24.95 24.09 -35.95
C LYS A 188 26.24 24.91 -35.64
N ASP A 189 26.51 25.92 -36.40
CA ASP A 189 27.70 26.76 -36.23
C ASP A 189 27.62 27.69 -34.99
N GLU A 190 26.45 27.83 -34.41
CA GLU A 190 26.21 28.63 -33.21
C GLU A 190 26.19 27.82 -31.93
N LEU A 191 26.03 26.50 -32.07
CA LEU A 191 25.90 25.58 -30.95
C LEU A 191 27.26 24.97 -30.56
N SER A 192 27.49 24.84 -29.27
CA SER A 192 28.61 24.08 -28.72
C SER A 192 28.37 22.58 -28.72
N GLU A 193 27.10 22.21 -28.64
CA GLU A 193 26.63 20.80 -28.61
C GLU A 193 25.33 20.68 -29.43
N GLU A 194 25.19 19.64 -30.25
CA GLU A 194 23.95 19.34 -30.97
C GLU A 194 22.86 18.67 -30.08
N THR A 195 23.20 18.40 -28.84
CA THR A 195 22.26 17.81 -27.89
C THR A 195 21.40 18.86 -27.18
N ILE A 196 20.21 18.48 -26.75
CA ILE A 196 19.26 19.32 -26.04
C ILE A 196 19.18 18.86 -24.57
N PRO A 197 20.11 19.32 -23.71
CA PRO A 197 20.09 18.87 -22.31
C PRO A 197 18.96 19.52 -21.51
N MET A 198 18.52 18.82 -20.46
CA MET A 198 17.60 19.38 -19.48
C MET A 198 18.38 19.93 -18.28
N ARG A 199 18.23 21.23 -17.99
CA ARG A 199 18.83 21.88 -16.83
C ARG A 199 17.77 22.63 -16.03
N GLY A 200 17.69 22.35 -14.73
CA GLY A 200 16.68 22.97 -13.86
C GLY A 200 15.22 22.76 -14.34
N GLY A 201 14.92 21.59 -14.92
CA GLY A 201 13.58 21.27 -15.44
C GLY A 201 13.22 21.93 -16.77
N ARG A 202 14.19 22.56 -17.46
CA ARG A 202 14.03 23.24 -18.75
C ARG A 202 14.95 22.63 -19.80
N LEU A 203 14.44 22.49 -21.02
CA LEU A 203 15.28 22.17 -22.18
C LEU A 203 16.09 23.42 -22.54
N VAL A 204 17.38 23.24 -22.68
CA VAL A 204 18.31 24.33 -22.99
C VAL A 204 19.17 24.01 -24.21
N LEU A 205 19.61 25.03 -24.94
CA LEU A 205 20.59 24.91 -26.01
C LEU A 205 21.91 25.48 -25.52
N VAL A 206 23.01 24.79 -25.81
CA VAL A 206 24.35 25.20 -25.41
C VAL A 206 25.00 25.95 -26.57
N LEU A 207 25.08 27.29 -26.46
CA LEU A 207 25.65 28.16 -27.51
C LEU A 207 27.17 28.32 -27.34
N GLN A 208 27.90 28.49 -28.43
CA GLN A 208 29.30 28.85 -28.42
C GLN A 208 29.50 30.29 -27.90
N ALA A 209 30.60 30.55 -27.21
CA ALA A 209 30.86 31.84 -26.56
C ALA A 209 30.81 33.05 -27.51
N GLY A 210 31.09 32.86 -28.80
CA GLY A 210 31.04 33.91 -29.83
C GLY A 210 29.68 34.14 -30.47
N SER A 211 28.69 33.29 -30.22
CA SER A 211 27.37 33.31 -30.87
C SER A 211 26.36 34.23 -30.14
N LYS A 212 26.77 34.92 -29.09
CA LYS A 212 25.92 35.87 -28.35
C LYS A 212 25.45 37.01 -29.25
N GLY A 213 24.14 37.17 -29.32
CA GLY A 213 23.48 38.22 -30.11
C GLY A 213 23.01 37.79 -31.49
N ARG A 214 23.39 36.60 -31.97
CA ARG A 214 22.86 36.02 -33.23
C ARG A 214 21.57 35.28 -32.96
N THR A 215 21.51 34.58 -31.84
CA THR A 215 20.34 33.81 -31.43
C THR A 215 19.50 34.61 -30.43
N SER A 216 18.22 34.76 -30.70
CA SER A 216 17.26 35.37 -29.77
C SER A 216 16.83 34.35 -28.72
N GLY A 217 17.08 34.65 -27.45
CA GLY A 217 16.72 33.75 -26.35
C GLY A 217 17.07 34.28 -24.98
N LEU A 218 16.62 33.57 -23.92
CA LEU A 218 16.95 33.90 -22.54
C LEU A 218 18.15 33.06 -22.09
N VAL A 219 19.21 33.75 -21.65
CA VAL A 219 20.38 33.07 -21.09
C VAL A 219 20.08 32.62 -19.66
N HIS A 220 20.10 31.30 -19.42
CA HIS A 220 19.86 30.70 -18.12
C HIS A 220 21.14 30.42 -17.30
N GLY A 221 22.29 30.44 -17.91
CA GLY A 221 23.57 30.21 -17.25
C GLY A 221 24.73 30.29 -18.20
N ARG A 222 25.94 30.23 -17.66
CA ARG A 222 27.19 30.14 -18.41
C ARG A 222 28.01 28.97 -17.92
N SER A 223 28.80 28.32 -18.77
CA SER A 223 29.72 27.27 -18.33
C SER A 223 30.80 27.87 -17.42
N ALA A 224 31.30 27.06 -16.48
CA ALA A 224 32.38 27.49 -15.57
C ALA A 224 33.69 27.89 -16.32
N THR A 225 33.88 27.36 -17.51
CA THR A 225 35.06 27.65 -18.37
C THR A 225 34.83 28.86 -19.30
N GLY A 226 33.66 29.45 -19.33
CA GLY A 226 33.31 30.57 -20.20
C GLY A 226 33.27 30.25 -21.71
N LYS A 227 33.41 28.97 -22.10
CA LYS A 227 33.44 28.55 -23.51
C LYS A 227 32.05 28.30 -24.08
N SER A 228 31.01 28.29 -23.24
CA SER A 228 29.62 28.13 -23.66
C SER A 228 28.66 28.87 -22.72
#